data_6a220f7c28c31f5769b2de151a8827d7
#
_entry.id   6a220f7c28c31f5769b2de151a8827d7
#
_cell.length_a   1.000
_cell.length_b   1.000
_cell.length_c   1.000
_cell.angle_alpha   90.00
_cell.angle_beta   90.00
_cell.angle_gamma   90.00
#
_symmetry.space_group_name_H-M   'P 1'
#
loop_
_entity.id
_entity.type
_entity.pdbx_description
1 polymer ?
#
loop_
_entity_poly.entity_id
_entity_poly.type
_entity_poly.pdbx_seq_one_letter_code
_entity_poly.pdbx_strand_id
1 'polypeptide(L)' 'MKVAEVRELSVDDLRLRERDLADQLFRLRIQTSMGQLETPIKLRLVRRDLAKVKTVLRERQA' A
#
# COMPACT_ATOMS: atom_id res chain seq x y z
N MET A 1 -1.34 0.85 -9.42
CA MET A 1 -2.76 0.68 -8.96
C MET A 1 -3.53 1.97 -9.23
N LYS A 2 -4.63 1.86 -9.95
CA LYS A 2 -5.45 3.03 -10.29
C LYS A 2 -6.52 3.26 -9.23
N VAL A 3 -6.76 4.52 -8.88
CA VAL A 3 -7.77 4.86 -7.87
C VAL A 3 -9.15 4.32 -8.22
N ALA A 4 -9.52 4.34 -9.51
CA ALA A 4 -10.80 3.81 -9.95
C ALA A 4 -10.94 2.32 -9.62
N GLU A 5 -9.88 1.54 -9.79
CA GLU A 5 -9.89 0.12 -9.46
C GLU A 5 -10.00 -0.08 -7.95
N VAL A 6 -9.33 0.74 -7.17
CA VAL A 6 -9.38 0.67 -5.71
C VAL A 6 -10.79 0.97 -5.22
N ARG A 7 -11.48 1.91 -5.84
CA ARG A 7 -12.86 2.28 -5.46
C ARG A 7 -13.88 1.20 -5.76
N GLU A 8 -13.56 0.25 -6.63
CA GLU A 8 -14.44 -0.88 -6.93
C GLU A 8 -14.37 -1.99 -5.89
N LEU A 9 -13.34 -1.98 -5.03
CA LEU A 9 -13.16 -3.02 -4.02
C LEU A 9 -14.14 -2.84 -2.86
N SER A 10 -14.54 -3.97 -2.25
CA SER A 10 -15.33 -3.94 -1.01
C SER A 10 -14.46 -3.45 0.15
N VAL A 11 -15.12 -3.05 1.26
CA VAL A 11 -14.40 -2.62 2.46
C VAL A 11 -13.48 -3.73 2.97
N ASP A 12 -13.97 -4.97 2.97
CA ASP A 12 -13.15 -6.11 3.42
C ASP A 12 -11.93 -6.32 2.53
N ASP A 13 -12.11 -6.21 1.21
CA ASP A 13 -11.00 -6.32 0.27
C ASP A 13 -10.01 -5.18 0.44
N LEU A 14 -10.51 -3.97 0.70
CA LEU A 14 -9.64 -2.82 0.95
C LEU A 14 -8.79 -3.02 2.20
N ARG A 15 -9.37 -3.58 3.27
CA ARG A 15 -8.63 -3.87 4.50
C ARG A 15 -7.56 -4.90 4.29
N LEU A 16 -7.87 -5.96 3.51
CA LEU A 16 -6.88 -6.96 3.16
C LEU A 16 -5.74 -6.36 2.35
N ARG A 17 -6.08 -5.53 1.37
CA ARG A 17 -5.08 -4.87 0.54
C ARG A 17 -4.20 -3.92 1.36
N GLU A 18 -4.81 -3.19 2.29
CA GLU A 18 -4.07 -2.32 3.19
C GLU A 18 -3.06 -3.11 4.01
N ARG A 19 -3.47 -4.24 4.56
CA ARG A 19 -2.59 -5.09 5.37
C ARG A 19 -1.43 -5.63 4.54
N ASP A 20 -1.72 -6.13 3.33
CA ASP A 20 -0.69 -6.68 2.45
C ASP A 20 0.33 -5.60 2.06
N LEU A 21 -0.15 -4.41 1.72
CA LEU A 21 0.74 -3.32 1.34
C LEU A 21 1.57 -2.83 2.53
N ALA A 22 0.99 -2.80 3.72
CA ALA A 22 1.72 -2.44 4.93
C ALA A 22 2.83 -3.45 5.23
N ASP A 23 2.56 -4.75 5.03
CA ASP A 23 3.56 -5.79 5.19
C ASP A 23 4.70 -5.62 4.18
N GLN A 24 4.36 -5.37 2.92
CA GLN A 24 5.36 -5.14 1.89
C GLN A 24 6.23 -3.95 2.22
N LEU A 25 5.62 -2.86 2.67
CA LEU A 25 6.34 -1.65 3.05
C LEU A 25 7.29 -1.91 4.20
N PHE A 26 6.84 -2.66 5.19
CA PHE A 26 7.66 -3.03 6.34
C PHE A 26 8.89 -3.84 5.91
N ARG A 27 8.68 -4.84 5.06
CA ARG A 27 9.79 -5.67 4.55
C ARG A 27 10.78 -4.85 3.74
N LEU A 28 10.28 -3.94 2.89
CA LEU A 28 11.14 -3.08 2.09
C LEU A 28 11.96 -2.13 2.97
N ARG A 29 11.37 -1.62 4.05
CA ARG A 29 12.10 -0.77 4.99
C ARG A 29 13.22 -1.53 5.69
N ILE A 30 12.96 -2.79 6.07
CA ILE A 30 13.99 -3.63 6.68
C ILE A 30 15.13 -3.86 5.69
N GLN A 31 14.82 -4.19 4.45
CA GLN A 31 15.83 -4.40 3.41
C GLN A 31 16.66 -3.14 3.19
N THR A 32 16.02 -1.99 3.19
CA THR A 32 16.71 -0.71 3.05
C THR A 32 17.68 -0.48 4.19
N SER A 33 17.24 -0.75 5.43
CA SER A 33 18.10 -0.55 6.62
C SER A 33 19.30 -1.48 6.62
N MET A 34 19.18 -2.64 5.97
CA MET A 34 20.28 -3.59 5.82
C MET A 34 21.13 -3.36 4.58
N GLY A 35 20.80 -2.31 3.81
CA GLY A 35 21.55 -1.99 2.60
C GLY A 35 21.27 -2.94 1.44
N GLN A 36 20.20 -3.72 1.49
CA GLN A 36 19.89 -4.74 0.49
C GLN A 36 18.91 -4.27 -0.59
N LEU A 37 18.28 -3.12 -0.40
CA LEU A 37 17.30 -2.62 -1.36
C LEU A 37 18.01 -1.92 -2.51
N GLU A 38 17.88 -2.50 -3.71
CA GLU A 38 18.51 -1.99 -4.93
C GLU A 38 17.66 -0.96 -5.65
N THR A 39 16.32 -0.99 -5.47
CA THR A 39 15.40 -0.12 -6.20
C THR A 39 14.52 0.69 -5.25
N PRO A 40 14.90 1.94 -4.96
CA PRO A 40 14.05 2.82 -4.14
C PRO A 40 12.69 3.13 -4.75
N ILE A 41 12.54 2.93 -6.07
CA ILE A 41 11.27 3.16 -6.75
C ILE A 41 10.18 2.20 -6.25
N LYS A 42 10.53 0.96 -5.93
CA LYS A 42 9.58 -0.02 -5.43
C LYS A 42 8.99 0.43 -4.09
N LEU A 43 9.82 1.00 -3.22
CA LEU A 43 9.38 1.54 -1.96
C LEU A 43 8.36 2.66 -2.17
N ARG A 44 8.64 3.56 -3.12
CA ARG A 44 7.73 4.66 -3.44
C ARG A 44 6.39 4.16 -3.97
N LEU A 45 6.42 3.15 -4.84
CA LEU A 45 5.20 2.61 -5.43
C LEU A 45 4.31 1.96 -4.37
N VAL A 46 4.90 1.19 -3.46
CA VAL A 46 4.14 0.55 -2.39
C VAL A 46 3.53 1.60 -1.46
N ARG A 47 4.31 2.63 -1.09
CA ARG A 47 3.80 3.71 -0.24
C ARG A 47 2.65 4.44 -0.91
N ARG A 48 2.75 4.69 -2.21
CA ARG A 48 1.71 5.37 -2.98
C ARG A 48 0.43 4.53 -3.03
N ASP A 49 0.57 3.23 -3.30
CA ASP A 49 -0.56 2.33 -3.35
C ASP A 49 -1.25 2.23 -1.99
N LEU A 50 -0.47 2.13 -0.92
CA LEU A 50 -1.02 2.10 0.44
C LEU A 50 -1.81 3.38 0.74
N ALA A 51 -1.28 4.53 0.35
CA ALA A 51 -1.97 5.81 0.55
C ALA A 51 -3.31 5.84 -0.19
N LYS A 52 -3.36 5.31 -1.41
CA LYS A 52 -4.61 5.25 -2.18
C LYS A 52 -5.65 4.39 -1.49
N VAL A 53 -5.25 3.21 -1.01
CA VAL A 53 -6.16 2.30 -0.31
C VAL A 53 -6.67 2.93 0.97
N LYS A 54 -5.81 3.56 1.75
CA LYS A 54 -6.20 4.24 2.98
C LYS A 54 -7.18 5.39 2.72
N THR A 55 -6.95 6.14 1.65
CA THR A 55 -7.83 7.24 1.27
C THR A 55 -9.23 6.75 0.96
N VAL A 56 -9.33 5.70 0.14
CA VAL A 56 -10.63 5.14 -0.24
C VAL A 56 -11.35 4.53 0.96
N LEU A 57 -10.62 3.84 1.84
CA LEU A 57 -11.19 3.32 3.09
C LEU A 57 -11.77 4.44 3.94
N ARG A 58 -11.04 5.54 4.07
CA ARG A 58 -11.49 6.70 4.84
C ARG A 58 -12.75 7.30 4.24
N GLU A 59 -12.82 7.39 2.91
CA GLU A 59 -14.02 7.88 2.21
C GLU A 59 -15.24 7.03 2.54
N ARG A 60 -15.07 5.71 2.62
CA ARG A 60 -16.19 4.80 2.86
C ARG A 60 -16.61 4.73 4.31
N GLN A 61 -15.72 5.07 5.22
CA GLN A 61 -16.01 5.04 6.65
C GLN A 61 -16.55 6.38 7.18
N ALA A 62 -16.49 7.39 6.35
CA ALA A 62 -16.96 8.72 6.74
C ALA A 62 -18.50 8.82 6.71
#